data_d2539641190694ed30c0093f1f479274
#
_entry.id   d2539641190694ed30c0093f1f479274
#
_cell.length_a   1.000
_cell.length_b   1.000
_cell.length_c   1.000
_cell.angle_alpha   90.00
_cell.angle_beta   90.00
_cell.angle_gamma   90.00
#
_symmetry.space_group_name_H-M   'P 1'
#
loop_
_entity.id
_entity.type
_entity.pdbx_description
1 polymer ?
#
loop_
_entity_poly.entity_id
_entity_poly.type
_entity_poly.pdbx_seq_one_letter_code
_entity_poly.pdbx_strand_id
1 'polypeptide(L)'
;MSTPKGAALVTGGAKRIGAAIATALARHGYDVALHYHTSAEAAERTARDIEDCGRRCRLFRCDLNDHDETAALVPRVREQFPRLNVLVNNASVFESATLRDTGRDLFERHFNIHFKAPFFLTQAFAEACSDGHVVNILDTRVRGSDPRHAAYTLSKKALLELTRMAARELGPAVRVNAVAPGMILPPPGGVVDELERRSAGLPLKRIGDTANVVAAVLFLIDNPFITGECVYVDGGEHL
;
A
#
# COMPACT_ATOMS: atom_id res chain seq x y z
N MET A 1 23.48 -11.74 -12.50
CA MET A 1 22.43 -11.12 -11.66
C MET A 1 22.87 -11.20 -10.21
N SER A 2 22.78 -10.12 -9.44
CA SER A 2 23.08 -10.13 -8.00
C SER A 2 22.01 -10.94 -7.25
N THR A 3 22.40 -11.56 -6.12
CA THR A 3 21.47 -12.27 -5.24
C THR A 3 20.39 -11.28 -4.74
N PRO A 4 19.10 -11.64 -4.77
CA PRO A 4 18.04 -10.75 -4.30
C PRO A 4 18.15 -10.50 -2.78
N LYS A 5 17.81 -9.28 -2.33
CA LYS A 5 17.70 -8.93 -0.90
C LYS A 5 16.59 -9.73 -0.17
N GLY A 6 15.64 -10.23 -0.93
CA GLY A 6 14.47 -10.97 -0.50
C GLY A 6 13.38 -10.86 -1.54
N ALA A 7 12.13 -11.01 -1.13
CA ALA A 7 10.98 -10.77 -1.97
C ALA A 7 9.96 -9.83 -1.28
N ALA A 8 9.26 -9.06 -2.10
CA ALA A 8 8.22 -8.14 -1.65
C ALA A 8 6.86 -8.54 -2.22
N LEU A 9 5.84 -8.64 -1.38
CA LEU A 9 4.45 -8.70 -1.80
C LEU A 9 3.86 -7.28 -1.84
N VAL A 10 3.38 -6.85 -3.02
CA VAL A 10 2.72 -5.55 -3.18
C VAL A 10 1.27 -5.74 -3.56
N THR A 11 0.34 -5.41 -2.66
CA THR A 11 -1.09 -5.48 -2.96
C THR A 11 -1.53 -4.32 -3.85
N GLY A 12 -2.37 -4.59 -4.85
CA GLY A 12 -2.77 -3.58 -5.84
C GLY A 12 -1.57 -3.06 -6.65
N GLY A 13 -0.57 -3.90 -6.91
CA GLY A 13 0.68 -3.55 -7.58
C GLY A 13 0.60 -3.32 -9.09
N ALA A 14 -0.58 -3.51 -9.71
CA ALA A 14 -0.72 -3.49 -11.18
C ALA A 14 -0.60 -2.10 -11.81
N LYS A 15 -0.88 -1.01 -11.10
CA LYS A 15 -0.95 0.35 -11.64
C LYS A 15 -0.73 1.43 -10.59
N ARG A 16 -0.53 2.68 -11.06
CA ARG A 16 -0.46 3.89 -10.23
C ARG A 16 0.66 3.78 -9.17
N ILE A 17 0.40 4.17 -7.91
CA ILE A 17 1.36 4.12 -6.79
C ILE A 17 1.89 2.70 -6.59
N GLY A 18 1.01 1.68 -6.63
CA GLY A 18 1.42 0.30 -6.45
C GLY A 18 2.42 -0.20 -7.47
N ALA A 19 2.23 0.13 -8.77
CA ALA A 19 3.17 -0.22 -9.83
C ALA A 19 4.52 0.50 -9.65
N ALA A 20 4.49 1.79 -9.27
CA ALA A 20 5.71 2.54 -9.00
C ALA A 20 6.50 1.95 -7.81
N ILE A 21 5.82 1.57 -6.72
CA ILE A 21 6.44 0.89 -5.57
C ILE A 21 7.02 -0.46 -5.99
N ALA A 22 6.26 -1.30 -6.72
CA ALA A 22 6.69 -2.63 -7.14
C ALA A 22 7.95 -2.57 -8.02
N THR A 23 7.96 -1.68 -9.04
CA THR A 23 9.12 -1.48 -9.92
C THR A 23 10.32 -0.92 -9.16
N ALA A 24 10.09 -0.01 -8.21
CA ALA A 24 11.17 0.55 -7.39
C ALA A 24 11.80 -0.50 -6.45
N LEU A 25 10.98 -1.38 -5.86
CA LEU A 25 11.49 -2.51 -5.07
C LEU A 25 12.33 -3.46 -5.91
N ALA A 26 11.95 -3.71 -7.15
CA ALA A 26 12.77 -4.50 -8.08
C ALA A 26 14.13 -3.85 -8.33
N ARG A 27 14.15 -2.53 -8.65
CA ARG A 27 15.41 -1.76 -8.81
C ARG A 27 16.25 -1.74 -7.53
N HIS A 28 15.58 -1.80 -6.36
CA HIS A 28 16.24 -1.86 -5.05
C HIS A 28 16.76 -3.25 -4.67
N GLY A 29 16.51 -4.26 -5.52
CA GLY A 29 17.07 -5.60 -5.40
C GLY A 29 16.12 -6.67 -4.87
N TYR A 30 14.84 -6.41 -4.77
CA TYR A 30 13.83 -7.38 -4.36
C TYR A 30 13.21 -8.11 -5.56
N ASP A 31 12.95 -9.40 -5.40
CA ASP A 31 11.98 -10.08 -6.25
C ASP A 31 10.56 -9.64 -5.86
N VAL A 32 9.57 -9.72 -6.76
CA VAL A 32 8.25 -9.15 -6.51
C VAL A 32 7.14 -10.16 -6.73
N ALA A 33 6.34 -10.36 -5.69
CA ALA A 33 5.01 -10.94 -5.78
C ALA A 33 4.01 -9.79 -6.01
N LEU A 34 3.49 -9.68 -7.22
CA LEU A 34 2.62 -8.58 -7.61
C LEU A 34 1.16 -9.03 -7.55
N HIS A 35 0.44 -8.53 -6.54
CA HIS A 35 -0.98 -8.82 -6.42
C HIS A 35 -1.83 -7.85 -7.23
N TYR A 36 -2.87 -8.38 -7.86
CA TYR A 36 -3.92 -7.65 -8.58
C TYR A 36 -5.27 -8.35 -8.42
N HIS A 37 -6.38 -7.64 -8.67
CA HIS A 37 -7.71 -8.26 -8.74
C HIS A 37 -8.22 -8.33 -10.18
N THR A 38 -8.61 -7.18 -10.78
CA THR A 38 -9.25 -7.13 -12.12
C THR A 38 -8.34 -6.58 -13.22
N SER A 39 -7.18 -6.01 -12.88
CA SER A 39 -6.32 -5.28 -13.82
C SER A 39 -5.20 -6.18 -14.39
N ALA A 40 -5.55 -7.32 -15.02
CA ALA A 40 -4.59 -8.32 -15.50
C ALA A 40 -3.57 -7.75 -16.49
N GLU A 41 -4.01 -7.06 -17.55
CA GLU A 41 -3.12 -6.47 -18.56
C GLU A 41 -2.14 -5.45 -17.96
N ALA A 42 -2.59 -4.64 -16.98
CA ALA A 42 -1.72 -3.71 -16.30
C ALA A 42 -0.71 -4.44 -15.40
N ALA A 43 -1.13 -5.53 -14.74
CA ALA A 43 -0.25 -6.37 -13.95
C ALA A 43 0.85 -7.00 -14.80
N GLU A 44 0.52 -7.49 -16.00
CA GLU A 44 1.49 -8.04 -16.95
C GLU A 44 2.48 -6.99 -17.44
N ARG A 45 2.04 -5.75 -17.70
CA ARG A 45 2.96 -4.65 -18.06
C ARG A 45 3.95 -4.37 -16.92
N THR A 46 3.44 -4.20 -15.70
CA THR A 46 4.29 -3.95 -14.53
C THR A 46 5.22 -5.14 -14.24
N ALA A 47 4.78 -6.38 -14.49
CA ALA A 47 5.64 -7.54 -14.34
C ALA A 47 6.83 -7.51 -15.33
N ARG A 48 6.60 -7.13 -16.59
CA ARG A 48 7.69 -6.93 -17.57
C ARG A 48 8.67 -5.85 -17.12
N ASP A 49 8.16 -4.70 -16.65
CA ASP A 49 9.02 -3.62 -16.12
C ASP A 49 9.91 -4.09 -14.96
N ILE A 50 9.41 -5.00 -14.12
CA ILE A 50 10.15 -5.61 -13.01
C ILE A 50 11.20 -6.59 -13.54
N GLU A 51 10.83 -7.43 -14.50
CA GLU A 51 11.72 -8.41 -15.13
C GLU A 51 12.85 -7.71 -15.92
N ASP A 52 12.58 -6.58 -16.55
CA ASP A 52 13.58 -5.71 -17.20
C ASP A 52 14.60 -5.13 -16.20
N CYS A 53 14.22 -5.00 -14.93
CA CYS A 53 15.16 -4.67 -13.85
C CYS A 53 16.05 -5.87 -13.41
N GLY A 54 15.92 -7.02 -14.05
CA GLY A 54 16.65 -8.24 -13.71
C GLY A 54 16.15 -8.93 -12.43
N ARG A 55 14.90 -8.72 -12.04
CA ARG A 55 14.26 -9.34 -10.87
C ARG A 55 13.13 -10.27 -11.30
N ARG A 56 12.90 -11.31 -10.49
CA ARG A 56 11.77 -12.23 -10.70
C ARG A 56 10.47 -11.55 -10.30
N CYS A 57 9.46 -11.63 -11.18
CA CYS A 57 8.09 -11.25 -10.87
C CYS A 57 7.15 -12.44 -11.00
N ARG A 58 6.13 -12.52 -10.12
CA ARG A 58 5.00 -13.43 -10.26
C ARG A 58 3.70 -12.70 -9.92
N LEU A 59 2.70 -12.96 -10.73
CA LEU A 59 1.37 -12.37 -10.60
C LEU A 59 0.48 -13.23 -9.70
N PHE A 60 -0.18 -12.58 -8.75
CA PHE A 60 -1.12 -13.21 -7.83
C PHE A 60 -2.47 -12.52 -7.94
N ARG A 61 -3.42 -13.18 -8.61
CA ARG A 61 -4.81 -12.71 -8.61
C ARG A 61 -5.46 -13.09 -7.28
N CYS A 62 -6.15 -12.12 -6.66
CA CYS A 62 -6.91 -12.31 -5.43
C CYS A 62 -7.95 -11.18 -5.28
N ASP A 63 -9.16 -11.48 -4.85
CA ASP A 63 -10.11 -10.47 -4.40
C ASP A 63 -9.95 -10.25 -2.90
N LEU A 64 -9.46 -9.07 -2.51
CA LEU A 64 -9.29 -8.73 -1.09
C LEU A 64 -10.61 -8.49 -0.33
N ASN A 65 -11.77 -8.49 -1.00
CA ASN A 65 -13.07 -8.58 -0.34
C ASN A 65 -13.39 -10.00 0.10
N ASP A 66 -12.79 -11.01 -0.54
CA ASP A 66 -12.94 -12.41 -0.17
C ASP A 66 -11.92 -12.78 0.91
N HIS A 67 -12.44 -13.27 2.05
CA HIS A 67 -11.61 -13.61 3.19
C HIS A 67 -10.71 -14.82 2.92
N ASP A 68 -11.25 -15.85 2.27
CA ASP A 68 -10.52 -17.10 2.03
C ASP A 68 -9.41 -16.90 1.00
N GLU A 69 -9.68 -16.13 -0.07
CA GLU A 69 -8.66 -15.73 -1.04
C GLU A 69 -7.56 -14.89 -0.36
N THR A 70 -7.94 -13.95 0.51
CA THR A 70 -7.00 -13.10 1.27
C THR A 70 -6.12 -13.94 2.20
N ALA A 71 -6.70 -14.86 2.95
CA ALA A 71 -5.98 -15.74 3.87
C ALA A 71 -4.98 -16.65 3.14
N ALA A 72 -5.33 -17.11 1.94
CA ALA A 72 -4.47 -17.95 1.11
C ALA A 72 -3.32 -17.19 0.42
N LEU A 73 -3.38 -15.84 0.36
CA LEU A 73 -2.45 -15.07 -0.48
C LEU A 73 -0.99 -15.18 0.01
N VAL A 74 -0.70 -14.92 1.29
CA VAL A 74 0.66 -15.00 1.83
C VAL A 74 1.24 -16.42 1.74
N PRO A 75 0.52 -17.49 2.12
CA PRO A 75 0.97 -18.88 1.89
C PRO A 75 1.36 -19.14 0.43
N ARG A 76 0.50 -18.82 -0.54
CA ARG A 76 0.78 -18.99 -1.98
C ARG A 76 2.01 -18.20 -2.44
N VAL A 77 2.20 -17.00 -1.91
CA VAL A 77 3.40 -16.19 -2.20
C VAL A 77 4.65 -16.85 -1.63
N ARG A 78 4.59 -17.38 -0.41
CA ARG A 78 5.73 -18.05 0.24
C ARG A 78 6.19 -19.32 -0.50
N GLU A 79 5.28 -20.07 -1.09
CA GLU A 79 5.64 -21.22 -1.94
C GLU A 79 6.52 -20.81 -3.12
N GLN A 80 6.25 -19.65 -3.72
CA GLN A 80 6.98 -19.13 -4.87
C GLN A 80 8.20 -18.29 -4.46
N PHE A 81 8.13 -17.61 -3.34
CA PHE A 81 9.14 -16.71 -2.79
C PHE A 81 9.45 -17.06 -1.33
N PRO A 82 10.27 -18.12 -1.08
CA PRO A 82 10.60 -18.54 0.30
C PRO A 82 11.28 -17.45 1.15
N ARG A 83 11.89 -16.43 0.50
CA ARG A 83 12.54 -15.29 1.15
C ARG A 83 11.65 -14.03 1.14
N LEU A 84 10.32 -14.21 1.20
CA LEU A 84 9.40 -13.09 1.39
C LEU A 84 9.72 -12.39 2.72
N ASN A 85 10.06 -11.11 2.68
CA ASN A 85 10.42 -10.30 3.85
C ASN A 85 9.92 -8.85 3.79
N VAL A 86 9.18 -8.48 2.73
CA VAL A 86 8.48 -7.18 2.64
C VAL A 86 7.04 -7.40 2.24
N LEU A 87 6.11 -6.76 2.96
CA LEU A 87 4.69 -6.65 2.60
C LEU A 87 4.32 -5.18 2.44
N VAL A 88 3.78 -4.80 1.28
CA VAL A 88 3.22 -3.46 1.05
C VAL A 88 1.71 -3.57 0.87
N ASN A 89 0.94 -3.15 1.87
CA ASN A 89 -0.50 -3.03 1.83
C ASN A 89 -0.88 -1.74 1.11
N ASN A 90 -0.99 -1.80 -0.23
CA ASN A 90 -1.26 -0.65 -1.08
C ASN A 90 -2.65 -0.70 -1.76
N ALA A 91 -3.27 -1.88 -1.91
CA ALA A 91 -4.58 -2.00 -2.56
C ALA A 91 -5.59 -1.01 -1.97
N SER A 92 -6.31 -0.31 -2.83
CA SER A 92 -7.27 0.72 -2.41
C SER A 92 -8.38 0.89 -3.43
N VAL A 93 -9.56 1.23 -2.92
CA VAL A 93 -10.69 1.80 -3.63
C VAL A 93 -10.96 3.20 -3.08
N PHE A 94 -11.50 4.10 -3.90
CA PHE A 94 -11.77 5.47 -3.49
C PHE A 94 -13.13 5.89 -4.03
N GLU A 95 -14.11 5.85 -3.17
CA GLU A 95 -15.49 6.22 -3.48
C GLU A 95 -15.99 7.27 -2.46
N SER A 96 -16.72 8.26 -2.95
CA SER A 96 -17.22 9.36 -2.13
C SER A 96 -18.62 9.02 -1.62
N ALA A 97 -18.81 9.09 -0.31
CA ALA A 97 -20.12 9.08 0.34
C ALA A 97 -20.03 9.72 1.72
N THR A 98 -21.06 10.50 2.07
CA THR A 98 -21.19 11.02 3.45
C THR A 98 -21.64 9.90 4.39
N LEU A 99 -21.63 10.17 5.70
CA LEU A 99 -22.17 9.22 6.68
C LEU A 99 -23.64 8.86 6.39
N ARG A 100 -24.44 9.80 5.90
CA ARG A 100 -25.86 9.59 5.59
C ARG A 100 -26.08 8.73 4.36
N ASP A 101 -25.17 8.83 3.38
CA ASP A 101 -25.29 8.20 2.07
C ASP A 101 -24.49 6.90 1.95
N THR A 102 -23.71 6.56 2.97
CA THR A 102 -22.90 5.34 2.98
C THR A 102 -23.79 4.12 3.16
N GLY A 103 -24.03 3.38 2.08
CA GLY A 103 -24.68 2.06 2.13
C GLY A 103 -23.76 0.98 2.68
N ARG A 104 -24.38 -0.17 3.10
CA ARG A 104 -23.67 -1.30 3.67
C ARG A 104 -22.54 -1.81 2.76
N ASP A 105 -22.83 -2.05 1.50
CA ASP A 105 -21.86 -2.64 0.54
C ASP A 105 -20.64 -1.73 0.35
N LEU A 106 -20.86 -0.42 0.30
CA LEU A 106 -19.78 0.57 0.20
C LEU A 106 -18.92 0.57 1.48
N PHE A 107 -19.57 0.55 2.64
CA PHE A 107 -18.88 0.47 3.93
C PHE A 107 -18.02 -0.80 4.03
N GLU A 108 -18.61 -1.96 3.78
CA GLU A 108 -17.94 -3.26 3.85
C GLU A 108 -16.76 -3.32 2.87
N ARG A 109 -16.94 -2.86 1.62
CA ARG A 109 -15.87 -2.82 0.62
C ARG A 109 -14.68 -2.01 1.08
N HIS A 110 -14.90 -0.81 1.64
CA HIS A 110 -13.81 0.01 2.16
C HIS A 110 -13.11 -0.66 3.33
N PHE A 111 -13.86 -1.20 4.29
CA PHE A 111 -13.27 -1.87 5.44
C PHE A 111 -12.59 -3.19 5.09
N ASN A 112 -13.15 -3.97 4.17
CA ASN A 112 -12.53 -5.21 3.70
C ASN A 112 -11.16 -4.93 3.06
N ILE A 113 -11.09 -3.98 2.10
CA ILE A 113 -9.87 -3.73 1.34
C ILE A 113 -8.84 -2.95 2.14
N HIS A 114 -9.25 -1.95 2.95
CA HIS A 114 -8.31 -1.05 3.61
C HIS A 114 -7.93 -1.47 5.04
N PHE A 115 -8.71 -2.33 5.68
CA PHE A 115 -8.47 -2.72 7.06
C PHE A 115 -8.44 -4.24 7.25
N LYS A 116 -9.52 -4.96 6.90
CA LYS A 116 -9.62 -6.40 7.14
C LYS A 116 -8.55 -7.20 6.39
N ALA A 117 -8.39 -6.95 5.10
CA ALA A 117 -7.35 -7.62 4.31
C ALA A 117 -5.93 -7.27 4.82
N PRO A 118 -5.52 -5.99 5.01
CA PRO A 118 -4.23 -5.67 5.64
C PRO A 118 -4.02 -6.32 7.01
N PHE A 119 -5.06 -6.43 7.84
CA PHE A 119 -4.97 -7.09 9.15
C PHE A 119 -4.55 -8.55 9.00
N PHE A 120 -5.28 -9.34 8.21
CA PHE A 120 -5.00 -10.77 8.05
C PHE A 120 -3.75 -11.04 7.21
N LEU A 121 -3.44 -10.18 6.22
CA LEU A 121 -2.18 -10.28 5.49
C LEU A 121 -0.97 -9.99 6.38
N THR A 122 -1.07 -9.02 7.30
CA THR A 122 -0.01 -8.71 8.27
C THR A 122 0.17 -9.86 9.26
N GLN A 123 -0.93 -10.46 9.75
CA GLN A 123 -0.90 -11.63 10.62
C GLN A 123 -0.19 -12.81 9.92
N ALA A 124 -0.67 -13.21 8.74
CA ALA A 124 -0.08 -14.32 8.00
C ALA A 124 1.39 -14.06 7.59
N PHE A 125 1.73 -12.79 7.29
CA PHE A 125 3.10 -12.40 7.01
C PHE A 125 4.00 -12.54 8.25
N ALA A 126 3.54 -12.13 9.42
CA ALA A 126 4.29 -12.23 10.67
C ALA A 126 4.52 -13.70 11.08
N GLU A 127 3.55 -14.57 10.86
CA GLU A 127 3.69 -16.02 11.08
C GLU A 127 4.72 -16.65 10.12
N ALA A 128 4.83 -16.11 8.90
CA ALA A 128 5.69 -16.64 7.86
C ALA A 128 7.12 -16.07 7.86
N CYS A 129 7.38 -14.96 8.55
CA CYS A 129 8.63 -14.20 8.46
C CYS A 129 9.22 -13.93 9.85
N SER A 130 10.52 -14.22 10.01
CA SER A 130 11.29 -13.95 11.24
C SER A 130 12.11 -12.66 11.18
N ASP A 131 12.20 -12.03 10.02
CA ASP A 131 12.87 -10.73 9.77
C ASP A 131 12.15 -10.06 8.62
N GLY A 132 11.14 -9.24 8.93
CA GLY A 132 10.23 -8.68 7.95
C GLY A 132 9.91 -7.21 8.17
N HIS A 133 9.36 -6.61 7.10
CA HIS A 133 8.85 -5.25 7.16
C HIS A 133 7.51 -5.12 6.44
N VAL A 134 6.52 -4.57 7.14
CA VAL A 134 5.21 -4.22 6.58
C VAL A 134 5.13 -2.71 6.40
N VAL A 135 4.75 -2.27 5.19
CA VAL A 135 4.46 -0.86 4.90
C VAL A 135 3.00 -0.72 4.48
N ASN A 136 2.23 0.03 5.26
CA ASN A 136 0.82 0.32 4.98
C ASN A 136 0.69 1.65 4.23
N ILE A 137 0.05 1.65 3.04
CA ILE A 137 -0.23 2.89 2.31
C ILE A 137 -1.56 3.45 2.79
N LEU A 138 -1.48 4.55 3.50
CA LEU A 138 -2.60 5.30 4.06
C LEU A 138 -3.10 6.38 3.08
N ASP A 139 -3.50 7.50 3.63
CA ASP A 139 -3.89 8.75 2.98
C ASP A 139 -3.74 9.88 4.00
N THR A 140 -3.40 11.08 3.59
CA THR A 140 -3.29 12.26 4.46
C THR A 140 -4.59 12.56 5.24
N ARG A 141 -5.77 12.12 4.70
CA ARG A 141 -7.07 12.24 5.36
C ARG A 141 -7.16 11.58 6.73
N VAL A 142 -6.22 10.71 7.10
CA VAL A 142 -6.18 10.14 8.47
C VAL A 142 -6.03 11.22 9.56
N ARG A 143 -5.52 12.40 9.22
CA ARG A 143 -5.42 13.57 10.13
C ARG A 143 -6.72 14.37 10.20
N GLY A 144 -7.47 14.42 9.12
CA GLY A 144 -8.70 15.20 9.02
C GLY A 144 -9.97 14.44 9.35
N SER A 145 -11.10 15.10 9.17
CA SER A 145 -12.45 14.54 9.36
C SER A 145 -13.39 15.01 8.26
N ASP A 146 -12.93 14.96 6.99
CA ASP A 146 -13.76 15.32 5.84
C ASP A 146 -14.96 14.36 5.73
N PRO A 147 -16.21 14.87 5.87
CA PRO A 147 -17.40 14.03 5.88
C PRO A 147 -17.74 13.40 4.52
N ARG A 148 -17.15 13.88 3.42
CA ARG A 148 -17.45 13.43 2.04
C ARG A 148 -16.94 12.04 1.72
N HIS A 149 -16.08 11.48 2.57
CA HIS A 149 -15.45 10.15 2.38
C HIS A 149 -15.47 9.36 3.70
N ALA A 150 -16.65 9.22 4.32
CA ALA A 150 -16.76 8.71 5.68
C ALA A 150 -16.16 7.30 5.85
N ALA A 151 -16.65 6.30 5.10
CA ALA A 151 -16.16 4.92 5.20
C ALA A 151 -14.67 4.80 4.81
N TYR A 152 -14.25 5.47 3.73
CA TYR A 152 -12.86 5.51 3.31
C TYR A 152 -11.93 6.04 4.41
N THR A 153 -12.24 7.23 4.93
CA THR A 153 -11.41 7.88 5.95
C THR A 153 -11.32 7.04 7.22
N LEU A 154 -12.46 6.49 7.68
CA LEU A 154 -12.51 5.64 8.87
C LEU A 154 -11.70 4.35 8.69
N SER A 155 -11.81 3.70 7.52
CA SER A 155 -11.02 2.48 7.24
C SER A 155 -9.51 2.75 7.21
N LYS A 156 -9.08 3.91 6.66
CA LYS A 156 -7.66 4.32 6.67
C LYS A 156 -7.18 4.73 8.07
N LYS A 157 -8.02 5.34 8.90
CA LYS A 157 -7.71 5.58 10.32
C LYS A 157 -7.56 4.27 11.10
N ALA A 158 -8.41 3.28 10.86
CA ALA A 158 -8.27 1.96 11.46
C ALA A 158 -6.94 1.30 11.04
N LEU A 159 -6.52 1.43 9.77
CA LEU A 159 -5.23 0.92 9.32
C LEU A 159 -4.04 1.65 9.97
N LEU A 160 -4.16 2.94 10.27
CA LEU A 160 -3.14 3.69 11.03
C LEU A 160 -2.99 3.11 12.44
N GLU A 161 -4.08 2.83 13.14
CA GLU A 161 -4.01 2.23 14.48
C GLU A 161 -3.49 0.79 14.41
N LEU A 162 -3.89 0.00 13.42
CA LEU A 162 -3.29 -1.32 13.19
C LEU A 162 -1.77 -1.24 13.00
N THR A 163 -1.27 -0.23 12.27
CA THR A 163 0.17 -0.02 12.09
C THR A 163 0.89 0.10 13.41
N ARG A 164 0.35 0.90 14.34
CA ARG A 164 0.95 1.14 15.67
C ARG A 164 0.87 -0.08 16.58
N MET A 165 -0.30 -0.76 16.59
CA MET A 165 -0.51 -1.98 17.38
C MET A 165 0.41 -3.10 16.90
N ALA A 166 0.44 -3.37 15.61
CA ALA A 166 1.28 -4.41 15.01
C ALA A 166 2.78 -4.13 15.20
N ALA A 167 3.22 -2.87 15.11
CA ALA A 167 4.60 -2.49 15.38
C ALA A 167 5.06 -2.84 16.81
N ARG A 168 4.16 -2.70 17.80
CA ARG A 168 4.44 -3.01 19.20
C ARG A 168 4.42 -4.52 19.47
N GLU A 169 3.52 -5.24 18.84
CA GLU A 169 3.32 -6.67 19.06
C GLU A 169 4.34 -7.53 18.31
N LEU A 170 4.61 -7.18 17.06
CA LEU A 170 5.41 -8.02 16.15
C LEU A 170 6.92 -7.73 16.21
N GLY A 171 7.34 -6.65 16.84
CA GLY A 171 8.76 -6.38 17.07
C GLY A 171 9.38 -7.36 18.08
N PRO A 172 10.66 -7.70 17.92
CA PRO A 172 11.61 -7.20 16.92
C PRO A 172 11.57 -7.93 15.56
N ALA A 173 10.79 -9.02 15.41
CA ALA A 173 10.80 -9.88 14.23
C ALA A 173 10.22 -9.19 12.98
N VAL A 174 9.19 -8.36 13.15
CA VAL A 174 8.58 -7.63 12.04
C VAL A 174 8.38 -6.17 12.43
N ARG A 175 8.95 -5.27 11.63
CA ARG A 175 8.66 -3.83 11.72
C ARG A 175 7.40 -3.50 10.93
N VAL A 176 6.59 -2.58 11.41
CA VAL A 176 5.37 -2.15 10.73
C VAL A 176 5.31 -0.64 10.72
N ASN A 177 5.28 -0.03 9.52
CA ASN A 177 5.22 1.42 9.33
C ASN A 177 4.17 1.78 8.29
N ALA A 178 3.94 3.06 8.10
CA ALA A 178 3.00 3.57 7.13
C ALA A 178 3.55 4.76 6.35
N VAL A 179 3.05 4.94 5.13
CA VAL A 179 3.19 6.15 4.32
C VAL A 179 1.81 6.69 4.06
N ALA A 180 1.60 7.99 4.28
CA ALA A 180 0.35 8.70 4.05
C ALA A 180 0.52 9.71 2.89
N PRO A 181 0.21 9.31 1.64
CA PRO A 181 0.24 10.22 0.51
C PRO A 181 -0.87 11.27 0.58
N GLY A 182 -0.59 12.46 0.08
CA GLY A 182 -1.58 13.49 -0.21
C GLY A 182 -1.93 13.54 -1.71
N MET A 183 -1.91 14.73 -2.29
CA MET A 183 -2.21 14.96 -3.71
C MET A 183 -1.05 14.47 -4.61
N ILE A 184 -1.10 13.20 -5.02
CA ILE A 184 -0.08 12.56 -5.88
C ILE A 184 -0.62 12.34 -7.30
N LEU A 185 -1.81 11.76 -7.41
CA LEU A 185 -2.44 11.42 -8.69
C LEU A 185 -3.93 11.75 -8.62
N PRO A 186 -4.56 12.25 -9.71
CA PRO A 186 -6.00 12.43 -9.71
C PRO A 186 -6.70 11.10 -9.45
N PRO A 187 -7.88 11.10 -8.81
CA PRO A 187 -8.68 9.88 -8.69
C PRO A 187 -9.02 9.32 -10.08
N PRO A 188 -9.37 8.03 -10.20
CA PRO A 188 -9.80 7.47 -11.49
C PRO A 188 -10.93 8.31 -12.10
N GLY A 189 -10.73 8.77 -13.35
CA GLY A 189 -11.67 9.67 -14.04
C GLY A 189 -11.59 11.14 -13.63
N GLY A 190 -10.73 11.50 -12.68
CA GLY A 190 -10.51 12.89 -12.27
C GLY A 190 -9.58 13.65 -13.21
N VAL A 191 -9.64 14.98 -13.15
CA VAL A 191 -8.87 15.89 -14.03
C VAL A 191 -7.66 16.44 -13.26
N VAL A 192 -6.52 16.52 -13.94
CA VAL A 192 -5.28 17.05 -13.36
C VAL A 192 -5.44 18.51 -12.92
N ASP A 193 -6.11 19.33 -13.72
CA ASP A 193 -6.34 20.77 -13.45
C ASP A 193 -7.07 21.03 -12.12
N GLU A 194 -7.96 20.11 -11.71
CA GLU A 194 -8.63 20.23 -10.40
C GLU A 194 -7.62 19.98 -9.26
N LEU A 195 -6.75 18.99 -9.43
CA LEU A 195 -5.72 18.66 -8.46
C LEU A 195 -4.71 19.82 -8.36
N GLU A 196 -4.32 20.43 -9.49
CA GLU A 196 -3.44 21.61 -9.53
C GLU A 196 -4.04 22.80 -8.81
N ARG A 197 -5.32 23.12 -9.08
CA ARG A 197 -6.02 24.22 -8.36
C ARG A 197 -6.05 23.98 -6.85
N ARG A 198 -6.29 22.75 -6.42
CA ARG A 198 -6.31 22.41 -4.98
C ARG A 198 -4.90 22.48 -4.38
N SER A 199 -3.87 22.11 -5.13
CA SER A 199 -2.48 22.13 -4.63
C SER A 199 -1.96 23.53 -4.32
N ALA A 200 -2.56 24.58 -4.90
CA ALA A 200 -2.23 25.96 -4.58
C ALA A 200 -2.49 26.31 -3.07
N GLY A 201 -3.37 25.57 -2.40
CA GLY A 201 -3.63 25.69 -0.96
C GLY A 201 -2.65 24.94 -0.07
N LEU A 202 -1.80 24.08 -0.63
CA LEU A 202 -0.79 23.36 0.15
C LEU A 202 0.36 24.28 0.55
N PRO A 203 1.05 24.02 1.67
CA PRO A 203 2.30 24.71 2.01
C PRO A 203 3.34 24.69 0.90
N LEU A 204 3.52 23.52 0.23
CA LEU A 204 4.47 23.40 -0.89
C LEU A 204 3.89 23.85 -2.25
N LYS A 205 2.62 24.22 -2.34
CA LYS A 205 1.94 24.79 -3.53
C LYS A 205 2.15 24.00 -4.83
N ARG A 206 2.28 22.69 -4.73
CA ARG A 206 2.44 21.79 -5.88
C ARG A 206 1.92 20.40 -5.58
N ILE A 207 1.57 19.68 -6.64
CA ILE A 207 1.26 18.26 -6.58
C ILE A 207 2.57 17.48 -6.35
N GLY A 208 2.51 16.42 -5.54
CA GLY A 208 3.58 15.41 -5.48
C GLY A 208 3.52 14.46 -6.67
N ASP A 209 4.46 13.53 -6.71
CA ASP A 209 4.44 12.43 -7.67
C ASP A 209 4.68 11.07 -6.99
N THR A 210 4.56 9.99 -7.76
CA THR A 210 4.75 8.64 -7.24
C THR A 210 6.17 8.40 -6.73
N ALA A 211 7.19 9.09 -7.26
CA ALA A 211 8.57 8.96 -6.79
C ALA A 211 8.74 9.49 -5.36
N ASN A 212 7.96 10.50 -4.95
CA ASN A 212 7.97 10.98 -3.57
C ASN A 212 7.46 9.89 -2.60
N VAL A 213 6.38 9.17 -2.97
CA VAL A 213 5.84 8.07 -2.17
C VAL A 213 6.83 6.90 -2.12
N VAL A 214 7.40 6.53 -3.27
CA VAL A 214 8.43 5.49 -3.40
C VAL A 214 9.63 5.79 -2.50
N ALA A 215 10.12 7.03 -2.50
CA ALA A 215 11.25 7.42 -1.66
C ALA A 215 10.97 7.19 -0.16
N ALA A 216 9.76 7.53 0.30
CA ALA A 216 9.36 7.29 1.69
C ALA A 216 9.25 5.78 2.01
N VAL A 217 8.71 4.98 1.10
CA VAL A 217 8.64 3.51 1.26
C VAL A 217 10.04 2.91 1.38
N LEU A 218 10.96 3.27 0.47
CA LEU A 218 12.33 2.76 0.49
C LEU A 218 13.09 3.26 1.73
N PHE A 219 12.92 4.50 2.13
CA PHE A 219 13.48 5.03 3.39
C PHE A 219 13.08 4.21 4.61
N LEU A 220 11.80 3.84 4.73
CA LEU A 220 11.31 3.01 5.82
C LEU A 220 11.86 1.58 5.77
N ILE A 221 12.03 1.03 4.57
CA ILE A 221 12.61 -0.30 4.37
C ILE A 221 14.09 -0.33 4.78
N ASP A 222 14.86 0.67 4.34
CA ASP A 222 16.30 0.74 4.57
C ASP A 222 16.68 1.17 5.99
N ASN A 223 15.75 1.73 6.77
CA ASN A 223 16.03 2.15 8.14
C ASN A 223 15.52 1.11 9.16
N PRO A 224 16.39 0.25 9.71
CA PRO A 224 15.98 -0.82 10.60
C PRO A 224 15.55 -0.36 11.99
N PHE A 225 15.75 0.92 12.35
CA PHE A 225 15.42 1.45 13.68
C PHE A 225 14.11 2.27 13.70
N ILE A 226 13.28 2.13 12.67
CA ILE A 226 11.95 2.78 12.59
C ILE A 226 10.85 1.71 12.58
N THR A 227 9.93 1.78 13.53
CA THR A 227 8.70 0.99 13.57
C THR A 227 7.57 1.78 14.24
N GLY A 228 6.32 1.56 13.82
CA GLY A 228 5.13 2.25 14.32
C GLY A 228 4.93 3.66 13.77
N GLU A 229 5.76 4.10 12.81
CA GLU A 229 5.76 5.46 12.30
C GLU A 229 4.88 5.61 11.05
N CYS A 230 4.33 6.81 10.87
CA CYS A 230 3.59 7.21 9.68
C CYS A 230 4.25 8.43 9.03
N VAL A 231 4.84 8.24 7.85
CA VAL A 231 5.47 9.33 7.08
C VAL A 231 4.44 9.96 6.17
N TYR A 232 4.16 11.25 6.36
CA TYR A 232 3.29 12.03 5.49
C TYR A 232 4.07 12.51 4.25
N VAL A 233 3.54 12.19 3.06
CA VAL A 233 4.10 12.59 1.76
C VAL A 233 3.02 13.39 1.02
N ASP A 234 2.75 14.60 1.50
CA ASP A 234 1.53 15.33 1.17
C ASP A 234 1.72 16.83 0.93
N GLY A 235 2.96 17.32 0.89
CA GLY A 235 3.24 18.75 0.70
C GLY A 235 2.76 19.65 1.84
N GLY A 236 2.50 19.07 3.02
CA GLY A 236 2.01 19.77 4.20
C GLY A 236 0.48 19.80 4.31
N GLU A 237 -0.25 19.00 3.54
CA GLU A 237 -1.73 18.95 3.56
C GLU A 237 -2.29 18.59 4.95
N HIS A 238 -1.53 17.87 5.77
CA HIS A 238 -1.95 17.42 7.11
C HIS A 238 -1.76 18.46 8.23
N LEU A 239 -1.14 19.61 7.99
CA LEU A 239 -0.84 20.65 8.96
C LEU A 239 -2.04 21.53 9.32
#